data_96ea1522b991431f60619b7004b3ffc6
#
_entry.id   96ea1522b991431f60619b7004b3ffc6
#
_cell.length_a   1.000
_cell.length_b   1.000
_cell.length_c   1.000
_cell.angle_alpha   90.00
_cell.angle_beta   90.00
_cell.angle_gamma   90.00
#
_symmetry.space_group_name_H-M   'P 1'
#
loop_
_entity.id
_entity.type
_entity.pdbx_description
1 polymer ?
#
loop_
_entity_poly.entity_id
_entity_poly.type
_entity_poly.pdbx_seq_one_letter_code
_entity_poly.pdbx_strand_id
1 'polypeptide(L)'
;MPTQRYGITFPFVDSQEGFFLGLNTTIPNEAKSNLIHLILTVKGSRYFLPDFGTNLVKYIFEQMDQTTKIAIDREIREAVKKFIPNLKISKVEVKTYEDVQEEEKHNLQSEDPSLDDNTFSFVSDKQKDYTIRVRIDYSSGDSLFETRDFVIITL
;
A
#
# COMPACT_ATOMS: atom_id res chain seq x y z
N MET A 1 -21.16 4.38 24.32
CA MET A 1 -21.24 5.36 23.23
C MET A 1 -21.11 4.58 21.92
N PRO A 2 -21.88 4.88 20.86
CA PRO A 2 -21.71 4.18 19.59
C PRO A 2 -20.31 4.47 19.05
N THR A 3 -19.55 3.42 18.74
CA THR A 3 -18.21 3.53 18.14
C THR A 3 -18.39 4.07 16.73
N GLN A 4 -17.73 5.20 16.41
CA GLN A 4 -17.77 5.76 15.06
C GLN A 4 -17.04 4.81 14.10
N ARG A 5 -17.63 4.59 12.91
CA ARG A 5 -17.11 3.70 11.87
C ARG A 5 -16.71 4.53 10.65
N TYR A 6 -15.54 4.25 10.08
CA TYR A 6 -14.92 5.07 9.03
C TYR A 6 -14.82 4.36 7.69
N GLY A 7 -15.56 3.31 7.44
CA GLY A 7 -15.51 2.58 6.19
C GLY A 7 -15.11 1.12 6.37
N ILE A 8 -14.99 0.41 5.26
CA ILE A 8 -14.69 -1.02 5.22
C ILE A 8 -13.18 -1.22 5.33
N THR A 9 -12.76 -2.20 6.13
CA THR A 9 -11.36 -2.59 6.25
C THR A 9 -10.89 -3.25 4.94
N PHE A 10 -9.70 -2.90 4.49
CA PHE A 10 -9.07 -3.57 3.36
C PHE A 10 -7.68 -4.08 3.77
N PRO A 11 -7.31 -5.32 3.47
CA PRO A 11 -8.08 -6.37 2.78
C PRO A 11 -9.39 -6.73 3.48
N PHE A 12 -10.38 -7.18 2.70
CA PHE A 12 -11.69 -7.52 3.26
C PHE A 12 -11.59 -8.69 4.22
N VAL A 13 -12.06 -8.48 5.44
CA VAL A 13 -12.13 -9.50 6.49
C VAL A 13 -13.54 -9.59 7.04
N ASP A 14 -13.93 -10.78 7.49
CA ASP A 14 -15.23 -10.98 8.13
C ASP A 14 -15.30 -10.24 9.46
N SER A 15 -16.46 -9.66 9.74
CA SER A 15 -16.69 -8.99 11.01
C SER A 15 -17.17 -9.95 12.08
N GLN A 16 -16.55 -9.89 13.26
CA GLN A 16 -17.02 -10.61 14.46
C GLN A 16 -18.12 -9.86 15.21
N GLU A 17 -18.45 -8.62 14.80
CA GLU A 17 -19.38 -7.73 15.51
C GLU A 17 -20.79 -7.68 14.91
N GLY A 18 -21.17 -8.66 14.07
CA GLY A 18 -22.51 -8.75 13.46
C GLY A 18 -22.65 -7.98 12.13
N PHE A 19 -21.60 -7.38 11.61
CA PHE A 19 -21.53 -6.87 10.24
C PHE A 19 -20.97 -7.96 9.32
N PHE A 20 -21.33 -7.90 8.04
CA PHE A 20 -20.81 -8.84 7.05
C PHE A 20 -19.30 -8.66 6.82
N LEU A 21 -18.82 -7.41 6.80
CA LEU A 21 -17.41 -7.06 6.63
C LEU A 21 -16.89 -6.26 7.81
N GLY A 22 -15.61 -6.42 8.09
CA GLY A 22 -14.90 -5.61 9.10
C GLY A 22 -14.94 -4.12 8.75
N LEU A 23 -15.14 -3.27 9.75
CA LEU A 23 -15.19 -1.83 9.61
C LEU A 23 -14.00 -1.17 10.33
N ASN A 24 -13.44 -0.15 9.71
CA ASN A 24 -12.40 0.66 10.35
C ASN A 24 -12.98 1.47 11.52
N THR A 25 -12.32 1.42 12.64
CA THR A 25 -12.73 2.14 13.87
C THR A 25 -11.90 3.40 14.11
N THR A 26 -10.81 3.58 13.37
CA THR A 26 -9.90 4.72 13.50
C THR A 26 -9.59 5.33 12.13
N ILE A 27 -9.35 6.64 12.11
CA ILE A 27 -8.98 7.38 10.89
C ILE A 27 -7.67 6.86 10.25
N PRO A 28 -6.60 6.53 11.01
CA PRO A 28 -5.40 5.95 10.42
C PRO A 28 -5.65 4.62 9.70
N ASN A 29 -6.48 3.73 10.27
CA ASN A 29 -6.81 2.46 9.64
C ASN A 29 -7.63 2.65 8.35
N GLU A 30 -8.53 3.64 8.34
CA GLU A 30 -9.25 4.00 7.11
C GLU A 30 -8.28 4.52 6.03
N ALA A 31 -7.38 5.42 6.39
CA ALA A 31 -6.38 5.95 5.46
C ALA A 31 -5.50 4.85 4.87
N LYS A 32 -5.05 3.90 5.70
CA LYS A 32 -4.29 2.72 5.29
C LYS A 32 -5.09 1.84 4.32
N SER A 33 -6.33 1.49 4.68
CA SER A 33 -7.22 0.68 3.86
C SER A 33 -7.48 1.33 2.49
N ASN A 34 -7.75 2.63 2.47
CA ASN A 34 -7.99 3.39 1.26
C ASN A 34 -6.75 3.47 0.37
N LEU A 35 -5.56 3.64 0.96
CA LEU A 35 -4.29 3.66 0.23
C LEU A 35 -4.02 2.31 -0.45
N ILE A 36 -4.14 1.20 0.28
CA ILE A 36 -3.93 -0.15 -0.26
C ILE A 36 -4.93 -0.43 -1.37
N HIS A 37 -6.21 -0.11 -1.14
CA HIS A 37 -7.25 -0.31 -2.14
C HIS A 37 -7.01 0.51 -3.41
N LEU A 38 -6.57 1.77 -3.29
CA LEU A 38 -6.23 2.61 -4.44
C LEU A 38 -5.07 2.01 -5.25
N ILE A 39 -4.02 1.57 -4.59
CA ILE A 39 -2.81 1.07 -5.27
C ILE A 39 -3.05 -0.27 -5.95
N LEU A 40 -3.80 -1.16 -5.31
CA LEU A 40 -4.09 -2.49 -5.85
C LEU A 40 -5.21 -2.50 -6.91
N THR A 41 -5.98 -1.41 -7.03
CA THR A 41 -6.99 -1.31 -8.08
C THR A 41 -6.32 -0.94 -9.39
N VAL A 42 -6.49 -1.77 -10.41
CA VAL A 42 -6.00 -1.48 -11.76
C VAL A 42 -6.88 -0.39 -12.39
N LYS A 43 -6.25 0.63 -12.97
CA LYS A 43 -6.94 1.72 -13.67
C LYS A 43 -7.81 1.16 -14.79
N GLY A 44 -9.06 1.61 -14.90
CA GLY A 44 -10.04 1.10 -15.85
C GLY A 44 -10.87 -0.08 -15.37
N SER A 45 -10.53 -0.71 -14.24
CA SER A 45 -11.28 -1.86 -13.71
C SER A 45 -12.62 -1.47 -13.07
N ARG A 46 -12.78 -0.20 -12.66
CA ARG A 46 -14.04 0.29 -12.08
C ARG A 46 -14.94 0.89 -13.12
N TYR A 47 -16.12 0.33 -13.30
CA TYR A 47 -17.09 0.73 -14.33
C TYR A 47 -17.51 2.20 -14.23
N PHE A 48 -17.86 2.68 -13.01
CA PHE A 48 -18.32 4.06 -12.82
C PHE A 48 -17.20 5.05 -12.47
N LEU A 49 -15.98 4.58 -12.23
CA LEU A 49 -14.84 5.42 -11.89
C LEU A 49 -13.57 4.87 -12.55
N PRO A 50 -13.47 4.89 -13.87
CA PRO A 50 -12.38 4.24 -14.61
C PRO A 50 -11.00 4.82 -14.31
N ASP A 51 -10.94 6.08 -13.88
CA ASP A 51 -9.68 6.74 -13.52
C ASP A 51 -9.13 6.32 -12.16
N PHE A 52 -9.96 5.66 -11.32
CA PHE A 52 -9.53 5.21 -9.99
C PHE A 52 -8.55 4.05 -10.10
N GLY A 53 -7.48 4.11 -9.31
CA GLY A 53 -6.47 3.07 -9.26
C GLY A 53 -5.14 3.49 -9.86
N THR A 54 -4.26 2.51 -10.02
CA THR A 54 -2.92 2.64 -10.59
C THR A 54 -2.68 1.59 -11.67
N ASN A 55 -1.63 1.78 -12.48
CA ASN A 55 -1.19 0.77 -13.46
C ASN A 55 0.11 0.09 -13.04
N LEU A 56 0.36 -0.04 -11.73
CA LEU A 56 1.63 -0.58 -11.22
C LEU A 56 1.94 -1.98 -11.73
N VAL A 57 0.91 -2.78 -12.00
CA VAL A 57 1.04 -4.14 -12.54
C VAL A 57 1.83 -4.18 -13.87
N LYS A 58 1.79 -3.12 -14.68
CA LYS A 58 2.57 -3.08 -15.93
C LYS A 58 4.08 -3.07 -15.69
N TYR A 59 4.54 -2.45 -14.59
CA TYR A 59 5.95 -2.32 -14.30
C TYR A 59 6.62 -3.64 -13.86
N ILE A 60 5.83 -4.66 -13.49
CA ILE A 60 6.34 -6.00 -13.18
C ILE A 60 7.06 -6.61 -14.40
N PHE A 61 6.63 -6.22 -15.61
CA PHE A 61 7.19 -6.73 -16.88
C PHE A 61 8.20 -5.77 -17.51
N GLU A 62 8.46 -4.63 -16.87
CA GLU A 62 9.46 -3.66 -17.35
C GLU A 62 10.81 -3.87 -16.64
N GLN A 63 11.88 -3.46 -17.29
CA GLN A 63 13.20 -3.44 -16.64
C GLN A 63 13.19 -2.43 -15.49
N MET A 64 13.59 -2.87 -14.29
CA MET A 64 13.57 -2.05 -13.09
C MET A 64 14.80 -1.14 -13.02
N ASP A 65 14.86 -0.16 -13.91
CA ASP A 65 15.86 0.89 -13.90
C ASP A 65 15.43 2.10 -13.05
N GLN A 66 16.30 3.08 -12.92
CA GLN A 66 16.02 4.29 -12.17
C GLN A 66 14.81 5.07 -12.75
N THR A 67 14.64 5.03 -14.07
CA THR A 67 13.54 5.72 -14.78
C THR A 67 12.19 5.08 -14.41
N THR A 68 12.14 3.76 -14.38
CA THR A 68 10.97 2.99 -13.98
C THR A 68 10.61 3.23 -12.51
N LYS A 69 11.61 3.24 -11.61
CA LYS A 69 11.40 3.57 -10.18
C LYS A 69 10.80 4.97 -10.00
N ILE A 70 11.28 5.98 -10.75
CA ILE A 70 10.73 7.34 -10.73
C ILE A 70 9.30 7.38 -11.30
N ALA A 71 9.02 6.61 -12.37
CA ALA A 71 7.69 6.55 -12.96
C ALA A 71 6.67 5.95 -11.98
N ILE A 72 7.03 4.90 -11.24
CA ILE A 72 6.22 4.29 -10.17
C ILE A 72 5.94 5.31 -9.06
N ASP A 73 6.98 6.00 -8.53
CA ASP A 73 6.81 7.03 -7.49
C ASP A 73 5.84 8.12 -7.94
N ARG A 74 6.01 8.63 -9.15
CA ARG A 74 5.14 9.66 -9.69
C ARG A 74 3.69 9.18 -9.83
N GLU A 75 3.46 7.99 -10.37
CA GLU A 75 2.12 7.43 -10.54
C GLU A 75 1.40 7.26 -9.21
N ILE A 76 2.09 6.76 -8.18
CA ILE A 76 1.53 6.62 -6.83
C ILE A 76 1.16 7.99 -6.27
N ARG A 77 2.05 8.98 -6.33
CA ARG A 77 1.78 10.33 -5.81
C ARG A 77 0.63 11.02 -6.53
N GLU A 78 0.54 10.89 -7.84
CA GLU A 78 -0.56 11.46 -8.63
C GLU A 78 -1.90 10.81 -8.27
N ALA A 79 -1.94 9.47 -8.14
CA ALA A 79 -3.15 8.76 -7.75
C ALA A 79 -3.61 9.16 -6.33
N VAL A 80 -2.70 9.18 -5.36
CA VAL A 80 -3.02 9.57 -3.98
C VAL A 80 -3.49 11.02 -3.91
N LYS A 81 -2.80 11.95 -4.56
CA LYS A 81 -3.21 13.36 -4.60
C LYS A 81 -4.62 13.55 -5.18
N LYS A 82 -5.00 12.73 -6.18
CA LYS A 82 -6.31 12.82 -6.84
C LYS A 82 -7.43 12.23 -5.98
N PHE A 83 -7.19 11.09 -5.33
CA PHE A 83 -8.24 10.29 -4.69
C PHE A 83 -8.23 10.33 -3.16
N ILE A 84 -7.09 10.63 -2.55
CA ILE A 84 -6.93 10.69 -1.08
C ILE A 84 -6.18 11.98 -0.70
N PRO A 85 -6.78 13.17 -0.90
CA PRO A 85 -6.07 14.45 -0.73
C PRO A 85 -5.59 14.73 0.70
N ASN A 86 -6.18 14.07 1.69
CA ASN A 86 -5.81 14.20 3.11
C ASN A 86 -4.60 13.35 3.52
N LEU A 87 -4.07 12.55 2.58
CA LEU A 87 -2.90 11.70 2.81
C LEU A 87 -1.69 12.30 2.10
N LYS A 88 -0.61 12.49 2.86
CA LYS A 88 0.66 13.03 2.33
C LYS A 88 1.69 11.91 2.26
N ILE A 89 2.23 11.66 1.07
CA ILE A 89 3.30 10.69 0.88
C ILE A 89 4.64 11.36 1.19
N SER A 90 5.35 10.82 2.17
CA SER A 90 6.70 11.26 2.54
C SER A 90 7.74 10.61 1.64
N LYS A 91 7.70 9.28 1.49
CA LYS A 91 8.68 8.52 0.74
C LYS A 91 8.03 7.33 0.02
N VAL A 92 8.53 7.01 -1.16
CA VAL A 92 8.21 5.76 -1.87
C VAL A 92 9.52 5.07 -2.19
N GLU A 93 9.68 3.85 -1.75
CA GLU A 93 10.80 2.98 -2.07
C GLU A 93 10.33 1.82 -2.91
N VAL A 94 10.99 1.59 -4.02
CA VAL A 94 10.70 0.48 -4.93
C VAL A 94 11.92 -0.43 -4.95
N LYS A 95 11.70 -1.70 -4.57
CA LYS A 95 12.74 -2.73 -4.52
C LYS A 95 12.32 -3.93 -5.35
N THR A 96 13.30 -4.50 -6.04
CA THR A 96 13.14 -5.81 -6.69
C THR A 96 13.36 -6.93 -5.67
N TYR A 97 13.04 -8.15 -6.05
CA TYR A 97 13.33 -9.31 -5.21
C TYR A 97 14.84 -9.47 -4.95
N GLU A 98 15.67 -9.17 -5.93
CA GLU A 98 17.14 -9.19 -5.80
C GLU A 98 17.63 -8.17 -4.78
N ASP A 99 17.13 -6.92 -4.84
CA ASP A 99 17.45 -5.85 -3.89
C ASP A 99 17.11 -6.27 -2.44
N VAL A 100 15.98 -6.96 -2.25
CA VAL A 100 15.53 -7.44 -0.94
C VAL A 100 16.42 -8.56 -0.42
N GLN A 101 16.80 -9.52 -1.27
CA GLN A 101 17.70 -10.60 -0.86
C GLN A 101 19.10 -10.12 -0.46
N GLU A 102 19.62 -9.11 -1.14
CA GLU A 102 20.90 -8.51 -0.79
C GLU A 102 20.85 -7.82 0.59
N GLU A 103 19.75 -7.13 0.89
CA GLU A 103 19.54 -6.51 2.19
C GLU A 103 19.36 -7.54 3.31
N GLU A 104 18.61 -8.61 3.08
CA GLU A 104 18.43 -9.69 4.05
C GLU A 104 19.74 -10.40 4.37
N LYS A 105 20.63 -10.60 3.39
CA LYS A 105 21.98 -11.13 3.61
C LYS A 105 22.87 -10.21 4.45
N HIS A 106 22.64 -8.89 4.34
CA HIS A 106 23.40 -7.90 5.13
C HIS A 106 22.81 -7.67 6.53
N ASN A 107 21.49 -7.89 6.71
CA ASN A 107 20.76 -7.62 7.96
C ASN A 107 20.40 -8.87 8.75
N LEU A 108 21.26 -9.87 8.83
CA LEU A 108 21.09 -11.09 9.66
C LEU A 108 20.90 -10.83 11.19
N GLN A 109 20.66 -9.60 11.61
CA GLN A 109 20.55 -9.22 13.03
C GLN A 109 19.35 -8.36 13.43
N SER A 110 18.39 -8.07 12.56
CA SER A 110 17.20 -7.33 12.96
C SER A 110 15.93 -7.89 12.35
N GLU A 111 15.38 -8.93 12.97
CA GLU A 111 13.96 -9.24 12.86
C GLU A 111 13.21 -8.11 13.56
N ASP A 112 12.66 -7.16 12.79
CA ASP A 112 11.72 -6.19 13.32
C ASP A 112 10.31 -6.82 13.25
N PRO A 113 9.73 -7.23 14.40
CA PRO A 113 8.44 -7.91 14.43
C PRO A 113 7.26 -7.00 14.03
N SER A 114 7.51 -5.70 13.81
CA SER A 114 6.48 -4.74 13.42
C SER A 114 6.13 -4.77 11.92
N LEU A 115 6.84 -5.55 11.11
CA LEU A 115 6.65 -5.61 9.65
C LEU A 115 5.39 -6.40 9.23
N ASP A 116 4.93 -7.36 10.04
CA ASP A 116 3.89 -8.31 9.64
C ASP A 116 2.52 -7.66 9.40
N ASP A 117 2.13 -6.68 10.23
CA ASP A 117 0.82 -6.02 10.11
C ASP A 117 0.70 -5.02 8.96
N ASN A 118 1.83 -4.58 8.40
CA ASN A 118 1.90 -3.56 7.35
C ASN A 118 2.32 -4.11 5.99
N THR A 119 2.53 -5.42 5.88
CA THR A 119 2.98 -6.06 4.64
C THR A 119 1.83 -6.78 3.96
N PHE A 120 1.55 -6.39 2.71
CA PHE A 120 0.53 -7.02 1.87
C PHE A 120 1.21 -7.70 0.69
N SER A 121 1.19 -9.04 0.68
CA SER A 121 1.74 -9.84 -0.41
C SER A 121 0.64 -10.68 -1.04
N PHE A 122 0.50 -10.55 -2.36
CA PHE A 122 -0.41 -11.36 -3.18
C PHE A 122 0.32 -12.45 -3.96
N VAL A 123 1.61 -12.60 -3.73
CA VAL A 123 2.49 -13.48 -4.49
C VAL A 123 2.80 -14.72 -3.69
N SER A 124 2.60 -15.89 -4.30
CA SER A 124 3.02 -17.16 -3.71
C SER A 124 4.56 -17.28 -3.77
N ASP A 125 5.14 -18.04 -2.83
CA ASP A 125 6.60 -18.26 -2.73
C ASP A 125 7.27 -18.79 -4.01
N LYS A 126 6.50 -19.29 -4.98
CA LYS A 126 7.00 -19.83 -6.25
C LYS A 126 7.17 -18.79 -7.36
N GLN A 127 6.74 -17.54 -7.15
CA GLN A 127 6.73 -16.48 -8.17
C GLN A 127 7.62 -15.29 -7.81
N LYS A 128 8.60 -15.49 -6.93
CA LYS A 128 9.41 -14.42 -6.33
C LYS A 128 10.26 -13.62 -7.35
N ASP A 129 10.67 -14.23 -8.46
CA ASP A 129 11.59 -13.61 -9.43
C ASP A 129 10.98 -12.43 -10.21
N TYR A 130 9.65 -12.29 -10.22
CA TYR A 130 8.91 -11.24 -10.94
C TYR A 130 8.12 -10.34 -10.00
N THR A 131 8.62 -10.12 -8.80
CA THR A 131 7.90 -9.32 -7.80
C THR A 131 8.55 -7.96 -7.60
N ILE A 132 7.70 -6.96 -7.41
CA ILE A 132 8.09 -5.60 -7.04
C ILE A 132 7.56 -5.33 -5.64
N ARG A 133 8.46 -5.02 -4.72
CA ARG A 133 8.09 -4.55 -3.38
C ARG A 133 8.09 -3.03 -3.34
N VAL A 134 6.94 -2.45 -3.05
CA VAL A 134 6.76 -1.00 -2.92
C VAL A 134 6.47 -0.67 -1.46
N ARG A 135 7.36 0.09 -0.83
CA ARG A 135 7.15 0.65 0.51
C ARG A 135 6.74 2.11 0.37
N ILE A 136 5.66 2.47 1.02
CA ILE A 136 5.10 3.82 1.00
C ILE A 136 5.04 4.33 2.43
N ASP A 137 5.85 5.34 2.75
CA ASP A 137 5.77 6.06 4.01
C ASP A 137 4.85 7.26 3.82
N TYR A 138 3.82 7.36 4.63
CA TYR A 138 2.80 8.39 4.51
C TYR A 138 2.43 8.99 5.87
N SER A 139 1.84 10.17 5.83
CA SER A 139 1.22 10.79 7.00
C SER A 139 -0.23 11.11 6.70
N SER A 140 -1.09 10.89 7.68
CA SER A 140 -2.52 11.21 7.64
C SER A 140 -2.89 12.12 8.80
N GLY A 141 -3.80 13.08 8.56
CA GLY A 141 -4.31 13.99 9.57
C GLY A 141 -3.98 15.46 9.30
N ASP A 142 -4.55 16.33 10.12
CA ASP A 142 -4.26 17.76 10.15
C ASP A 142 -2.96 18.03 10.89
N SER A 143 -2.35 19.20 10.64
CA SER A 143 -1.04 19.62 11.16
C SER A 143 -0.85 19.53 12.68
N LEU A 144 -1.94 19.38 13.45
CA LEU A 144 -1.89 19.25 14.92
C LEU A 144 -1.88 17.77 15.39
N PHE A 145 -2.35 16.83 14.57
CA PHE A 145 -2.44 15.40 14.89
C PHE A 145 -2.00 14.53 13.70
N GLU A 146 -0.79 14.76 13.21
CA GLU A 146 -0.22 14.00 12.12
C GLU A 146 0.19 12.61 12.60
N THR A 147 -0.46 11.57 12.09
CA THR A 147 -0.06 10.18 12.30
C THR A 147 0.80 9.75 11.13
N ARG A 148 2.01 9.26 11.41
CA ARG A 148 2.92 8.69 10.40
C ARG A 148 2.83 7.18 10.43
N ASP A 149 2.72 6.57 9.27
CA ASP A 149 2.64 5.12 9.11
C ASP A 149 3.27 4.72 7.76
N PHE A 150 3.43 3.43 7.53
CA PHE A 150 3.93 2.91 6.27
C PHE A 150 3.13 1.68 5.82
N VAL A 151 3.17 1.41 4.52
CA VAL A 151 2.59 0.21 3.89
C VAL A 151 3.62 -0.40 2.96
N ILE A 152 3.75 -1.72 3.00
CA ILE A 152 4.55 -2.50 2.05
C ILE A 152 3.59 -3.33 1.20
N ILE A 153 3.68 -3.16 -0.11
CA ILE A 153 2.86 -3.88 -1.08
C ILE A 153 3.80 -4.66 -1.99
N THR A 154 3.57 -5.95 -2.11
CA THR A 154 4.27 -6.82 -3.05
C THR A 154 3.31 -7.16 -4.19
N LEU A 155 3.71 -6.80 -5.41
CA LEU A 155 2.96 -7.00 -6.65
C LEU A 155 3.57 -8.13 -7.45
#